data_9507c3d74d31c0b838a7a9a7e9e7a4c0
#
_entry.id   9507c3d74d31c0b838a7a9a7e9e7a4c0
#
_cell.length_a   1.000
_cell.length_b   1.000
_cell.length_c   1.000
_cell.angle_alpha   90.00
_cell.angle_beta   90.00
_cell.angle_gamma   90.00
#
_symmetry.space_group_name_H-M   'P 1'
#
loop_
_entity.id
_entity.type
_entity.pdbx_description
1 polymer ?
#
loop_
_entity_poly.entity_id
_entity_poly.type
_entity_poly.pdbx_seq_one_letter_code
_entity_poly.pdbx_strand_id
1 'polypeptide(L)'
;MATQDAKPVDDYSIKPTAVTPALDTSNWPLLLKNWDKLLVRTGHFTPIPNGSNPLKRDLKSYISSGVINLDKPSNPSSHEVVAWVKRILRCEKTGHSGTLDPKVTGCLIVCVDRATRLVKSQQGAGKEYVAVIRFHDKLPGGEAQFARALETLTGALFQRPPLISAVKRQLRIRTIHESKLIEFDNDRHLGVFWVSCEAGTYIRTLCVHLGLLLGVGAHMQELRRVRSGAMDETKDLVTLHDVLDAQWMYDNTRDESYLRKVIAPLETLLTSYKRVVVKDSTVNAICYGAKLMIPGLLRYEAGIEVGEEVVLMTTKGEAIALGIAQMSTVEMSSCDHGVVAKVKRCIMERDLYPRRWGLGPTATEKKKLKASGKLDKFGRTNEQTPAKWTQEYKDYNAPADGVAAAPAPDVTMTEAPAAAPTPAKNEKPAADSTPAADDDKKKRKKHEGETAEEKAERKRRKAEKKAAKEAKRASMGGKTDADDSD
;
A
#
# COMPACT_ATOMS: atom_id res chain seq x y z
N MET A 1 -15.06 67.37 -47.63
CA MET A 1 -14.47 66.08 -47.99
C MET A 1 -14.71 65.13 -46.84
N ALA A 2 -15.69 64.26 -46.99
CA ALA A 2 -16.04 63.27 -45.97
C ALA A 2 -15.15 62.01 -46.16
N THR A 3 -14.40 61.65 -45.14
CA THR A 3 -13.66 60.41 -45.08
C THR A 3 -14.65 59.27 -44.87
N GLN A 4 -14.74 58.36 -45.85
CA GLN A 4 -15.50 57.12 -45.74
C GLN A 4 -14.78 56.21 -44.71
N ASP A 5 -15.52 55.92 -43.66
CA ASP A 5 -15.15 54.86 -42.71
C ASP A 5 -15.20 53.51 -43.43
N ALA A 6 -14.02 52.94 -43.65
CA ALA A 6 -13.88 51.58 -44.17
C ALA A 6 -14.41 50.62 -43.08
N LYS A 7 -15.48 49.87 -43.36
CA LYS A 7 -15.93 48.76 -42.53
C LYS A 7 -14.77 47.77 -42.32
N PRO A 8 -14.60 47.28 -41.08
CA PRO A 8 -13.60 46.25 -40.86
C PRO A 8 -13.99 45.01 -41.67
N VAL A 9 -13.06 44.55 -42.52
CA VAL A 9 -13.19 43.28 -43.23
C VAL A 9 -13.06 42.19 -42.19
N ASP A 10 -14.16 41.45 -41.96
CA ASP A 10 -14.14 40.26 -41.10
C ASP A 10 -13.13 39.28 -41.67
N ASP A 11 -12.00 39.20 -41.00
CA ASP A 11 -10.91 38.30 -41.37
C ASP A 11 -11.27 36.87 -40.82
N TYR A 12 -11.92 36.08 -41.67
CA TYR A 12 -12.28 34.69 -41.37
C TYR A 12 -11.07 33.72 -41.44
N SER A 13 -9.87 34.18 -41.56
CA SER A 13 -8.70 33.35 -41.55
C SER A 13 -8.39 32.83 -40.14
N ILE A 14 -8.21 31.50 -40.00
CA ILE A 14 -7.73 30.87 -38.75
C ILE A 14 -6.27 31.29 -38.58
N LYS A 15 -6.02 32.26 -37.70
CA LYS A 15 -4.68 32.66 -37.34
C LYS A 15 -4.18 31.76 -36.19
N PRO A 16 -2.95 31.23 -36.27
CA PRO A 16 -2.35 30.53 -35.15
C PRO A 16 -2.23 31.49 -33.97
N THR A 17 -2.78 31.12 -32.84
CA THR A 17 -2.65 31.88 -31.57
C THR A 17 -1.19 31.78 -31.10
N ALA A 18 -0.51 32.89 -30.92
CA ALA A 18 0.87 32.91 -30.40
C ALA A 18 0.97 32.45 -28.94
N VAL A 19 -0.13 32.48 -28.23
CA VAL A 19 -0.21 32.03 -26.82
C VAL A 19 -1.38 31.06 -26.66
N THR A 20 -1.08 29.79 -26.48
CA THR A 20 -2.07 28.83 -26.00
C THR A 20 -2.23 29.04 -24.49
N PRO A 21 -3.44 29.30 -23.97
CA PRO A 21 -3.63 29.39 -22.52
C PRO A 21 -3.16 28.10 -21.87
N ALA A 22 -2.32 28.23 -20.83
CA ALA A 22 -1.84 27.07 -20.08
C ALA A 22 -3.04 26.40 -19.42
N LEU A 23 -3.18 25.09 -19.63
CA LEU A 23 -4.23 24.30 -18.98
C LEU A 23 -3.95 24.20 -17.48
N ASP A 24 -4.78 24.84 -16.65
CA ASP A 24 -4.70 24.68 -15.21
C ASP A 24 -5.42 23.40 -14.78
N THR A 25 -4.63 22.45 -14.26
CA THR A 25 -5.13 21.16 -13.77
C THR A 25 -5.01 21.02 -12.24
N SER A 26 -4.74 22.13 -11.55
CA SER A 26 -4.58 22.15 -10.08
C SER A 26 -5.86 21.72 -9.33
N ASN A 27 -7.03 21.93 -9.92
CA ASN A 27 -8.33 21.55 -9.37
C ASN A 27 -8.84 20.18 -9.87
N TRP A 28 -8.05 19.48 -10.68
CA TRP A 28 -8.45 18.15 -11.12
C TRP A 28 -8.46 17.16 -9.96
N PRO A 29 -9.39 16.19 -9.97
CA PRO A 29 -9.58 15.32 -8.82
C PRO A 29 -8.49 14.23 -8.70
N LEU A 30 -8.20 13.86 -7.46
CA LEU A 30 -7.41 12.67 -7.10
C LEU A 30 -6.04 12.60 -7.81
N LEU A 31 -5.76 11.48 -8.48
CA LEU A 31 -4.49 11.27 -9.19
C LEU A 31 -4.31 12.12 -10.45
N LEU A 32 -5.35 12.80 -10.92
CA LEU A 32 -5.27 13.71 -12.05
C LEU A 32 -4.83 15.14 -11.67
N LYS A 33 -4.82 15.46 -10.37
CA LYS A 33 -4.39 16.79 -9.89
C LYS A 33 -2.99 17.14 -10.39
N ASN A 34 -2.81 18.37 -10.89
CA ASN A 34 -1.53 18.82 -11.47
C ASN A 34 -1.02 17.92 -12.60
N TRP A 35 -1.91 17.49 -13.49
CA TRP A 35 -1.57 16.65 -14.65
C TRP A 35 -0.57 17.34 -15.60
N ASP A 36 -0.67 18.64 -15.74
CA ASP A 36 0.21 19.51 -16.53
C ASP A 36 1.66 19.47 -16.05
N LYS A 37 1.89 19.26 -14.75
CA LYS A 37 3.23 19.17 -14.13
C LYS A 37 3.93 17.82 -14.30
N LEU A 38 3.24 16.82 -14.85
CA LEU A 38 3.85 15.53 -15.12
C LEU A 38 4.80 15.61 -16.32
N LEU A 39 5.99 15.05 -16.17
CA LEU A 39 6.96 14.92 -17.25
C LEU A 39 6.42 13.99 -18.34
N VAL A 40 6.62 14.37 -19.60
CA VAL A 40 6.09 13.66 -20.76
C VAL A 40 7.18 12.79 -21.36
N ARG A 41 7.00 11.46 -21.36
CA ARG A 41 7.87 10.55 -22.12
C ARG A 41 7.44 10.49 -23.59
N THR A 42 6.13 10.38 -23.82
CA THR A 42 5.53 10.41 -25.15
C THR A 42 4.12 10.99 -25.06
N GLY A 43 3.76 11.85 -26.02
CA GLY A 43 2.41 12.38 -26.17
C GLY A 43 1.49 11.45 -26.93
N HIS A 44 2.05 10.46 -27.66
CA HIS A 44 1.28 9.59 -28.55
C HIS A 44 0.85 8.30 -27.85
N PHE A 45 -0.43 8.07 -27.81
CA PHE A 45 -1.06 6.80 -27.38
C PHE A 45 -2.41 6.62 -28.09
N THR A 46 -2.89 5.40 -28.17
CA THR A 46 -4.22 5.09 -28.68
C THR A 46 -5.17 4.95 -27.50
N PRO A 47 -6.12 5.87 -27.30
CA PRO A 47 -7.10 5.76 -26.23
C PRO A 47 -8.00 4.54 -26.42
N ILE A 48 -8.35 3.89 -25.31
CA ILE A 48 -9.29 2.76 -25.29
C ILE A 48 -10.54 3.20 -24.54
N PRO A 49 -11.77 2.89 -25.01
CA PRO A 49 -13.01 3.34 -24.38
C PRO A 49 -13.22 2.73 -22.98
N ASN A 50 -12.56 1.61 -22.67
CA ASN A 50 -12.67 0.92 -21.40
C ASN A 50 -12.15 1.75 -20.23
N GLY A 51 -12.64 1.41 -19.03
CA GLY A 51 -12.35 2.17 -17.81
C GLY A 51 -13.13 3.48 -17.71
N SER A 52 -13.05 4.12 -16.55
CA SER A 52 -13.77 5.37 -16.26
C SER A 52 -12.98 6.23 -15.28
N ASN A 53 -13.30 7.52 -15.20
CA ASN A 53 -12.81 8.33 -14.10
C ASN A 53 -13.29 7.74 -12.75
N PRO A 54 -12.44 7.66 -11.71
CA PRO A 54 -12.81 7.08 -10.40
C PRO A 54 -14.12 7.61 -9.82
N LEU A 55 -14.40 8.91 -9.98
CA LEU A 55 -15.62 9.53 -9.50
C LEU A 55 -16.88 9.24 -10.37
N LYS A 56 -16.68 8.77 -11.60
CA LYS A 56 -17.75 8.46 -12.57
C LYS A 56 -17.96 6.95 -12.76
N ARG A 57 -17.40 6.11 -11.90
CA ARG A 57 -17.69 4.66 -11.91
C ARG A 57 -19.18 4.40 -11.67
N ASP A 58 -19.73 3.33 -12.26
CA ASP A 58 -21.02 2.80 -11.85
C ASP A 58 -21.01 2.48 -10.35
N LEU A 59 -22.15 2.60 -9.68
CA LEU A 59 -22.22 2.53 -8.22
C LEU A 59 -21.62 1.24 -7.64
N LYS A 60 -21.86 0.10 -8.28
CA LYS A 60 -21.33 -1.19 -7.84
C LYS A 60 -19.80 -1.22 -7.87
N SER A 61 -19.19 -0.78 -8.96
CA SER A 61 -17.74 -0.65 -9.09
C SER A 61 -17.18 0.42 -8.18
N TYR A 62 -17.93 1.50 -7.95
CA TYR A 62 -17.56 2.57 -7.04
C TYR A 62 -17.45 2.07 -5.60
N ILE A 63 -18.48 1.41 -5.08
CA ILE A 63 -18.50 0.82 -3.74
C ILE A 63 -17.41 -0.26 -3.61
N SER A 64 -17.31 -1.18 -4.59
CA SER A 64 -16.31 -2.25 -4.54
C SER A 64 -14.86 -1.77 -4.60
N SER A 65 -14.63 -0.54 -5.03
CA SER A 65 -13.32 0.15 -5.04
C SER A 65 -13.31 1.32 -4.05
N GLY A 66 -14.18 1.28 -3.04
CA GLY A 66 -14.39 2.36 -2.10
C GLY A 66 -13.58 2.25 -0.82
N VAL A 67 -13.37 3.39 -0.20
CA VAL A 67 -12.81 3.54 1.14
C VAL A 67 -13.67 4.49 1.95
N ILE A 68 -13.74 4.25 3.25
CA ILE A 68 -14.53 5.08 4.18
C ILE A 68 -13.59 5.58 5.27
N ASN A 69 -13.55 6.87 5.50
CA ASN A 69 -12.90 7.48 6.64
C ASN A 69 -13.89 7.51 7.81
N LEU A 70 -13.89 6.43 8.60
CA LEU A 70 -14.89 6.21 9.62
C LEU A 70 -14.44 6.78 10.97
N ASP A 71 -15.29 7.59 11.61
CA ASP A 71 -15.14 7.94 13.02
C ASP A 71 -15.54 6.73 13.90
N LYS A 72 -14.53 5.97 14.30
CA LYS A 72 -14.77 4.81 15.15
C LYS A 72 -15.31 5.27 16.51
N PRO A 73 -16.49 4.84 16.92
CA PRO A 73 -17.00 5.15 18.25
C PRO A 73 -16.19 4.43 19.34
N SER A 74 -16.31 4.92 20.58
CA SER A 74 -15.84 4.21 21.77
C SER A 74 -16.64 2.93 22.00
N ASN A 75 -16.02 1.94 22.60
CA ASN A 75 -16.45 0.63 23.04
C ASN A 75 -16.36 -0.50 22.00
N PRO A 76 -16.93 -0.46 20.77
CA PRO A 76 -16.77 -1.56 19.84
C PRO A 76 -15.32 -1.70 19.35
N SER A 77 -14.91 -2.93 19.09
CA SER A 77 -13.60 -3.20 18.47
C SER A 77 -13.58 -2.75 17.01
N SER A 78 -12.38 -2.49 16.49
CA SER A 78 -12.21 -2.17 15.05
C SER A 78 -12.77 -3.26 14.14
N HIS A 79 -12.70 -4.52 14.55
CA HIS A 79 -13.21 -5.66 13.76
C HIS A 79 -14.74 -5.69 13.72
N GLU A 80 -15.42 -5.42 14.83
CA GLU A 80 -16.88 -5.32 14.89
C GLU A 80 -17.40 -4.20 13.99
N VAL A 81 -16.80 -3.02 14.10
CA VAL A 81 -17.15 -1.86 13.28
C VAL A 81 -17.02 -2.17 11.79
N VAL A 82 -15.91 -2.78 11.38
CA VAL A 82 -15.68 -3.18 9.98
C VAL A 82 -16.66 -4.27 9.53
N ALA A 83 -17.05 -5.18 10.44
CA ALA A 83 -18.09 -6.19 10.14
C ALA A 83 -19.48 -5.57 9.97
N TRP A 84 -19.80 -4.51 10.73
CA TRP A 84 -21.06 -3.76 10.55
C TRP A 84 -21.08 -3.02 9.21
N VAL A 85 -20.01 -2.32 8.84
CA VAL A 85 -19.89 -1.70 7.50
C VAL A 85 -20.10 -2.74 6.39
N LYS A 86 -19.49 -3.94 6.55
CA LYS A 86 -19.68 -5.04 5.59
C LYS A 86 -21.16 -5.44 5.45
N ARG A 87 -21.90 -5.53 6.55
CA ARG A 87 -23.32 -5.88 6.54
C ARG A 87 -24.18 -4.77 5.94
N ILE A 88 -23.93 -3.51 6.31
CA ILE A 88 -24.67 -2.34 5.80
C ILE A 88 -24.53 -2.26 4.28
N LEU A 89 -23.30 -2.25 3.77
CA LEU A 89 -23.01 -2.12 2.32
C LEU A 89 -23.18 -3.44 1.55
N ARG A 90 -23.44 -4.57 2.20
CA ARG A 90 -23.61 -5.90 1.59
C ARG A 90 -22.44 -6.29 0.68
N CYS A 91 -21.23 -5.86 1.04
CA CYS A 91 -20.02 -6.13 0.27
C CYS A 91 -19.38 -7.48 0.64
N GLU A 92 -18.53 -8.02 -0.24
CA GLU A 92 -17.92 -9.33 -0.04
C GLU A 92 -16.82 -9.30 1.02
N LYS A 93 -16.02 -8.23 1.04
CA LYS A 93 -14.83 -8.14 1.86
C LYS A 93 -14.60 -6.73 2.37
N THR A 94 -14.18 -6.63 3.64
CA THR A 94 -13.76 -5.38 4.25
C THR A 94 -12.41 -5.55 4.95
N GLY A 95 -11.69 -4.47 5.14
CA GLY A 95 -10.44 -4.42 5.89
C GLY A 95 -10.20 -3.01 6.41
N HIS A 96 -9.24 -2.83 7.33
CA HIS A 96 -8.96 -1.51 7.93
C HIS A 96 -7.47 -1.20 7.98
N SER A 97 -7.14 0.08 8.08
CA SER A 97 -5.78 0.64 8.03
C SER A 97 -4.94 0.45 9.30
N GLY A 98 -5.47 -0.24 10.30
CA GLY A 98 -4.78 -0.48 11.58
C GLY A 98 -5.77 -0.46 12.74
N THR A 99 -5.61 -1.42 13.64
CA THR A 99 -6.49 -1.59 14.80
C THR A 99 -6.42 -0.39 15.74
N LEU A 100 -7.58 0.04 16.21
CA LEU A 100 -7.75 0.90 17.38
C LEU A 100 -8.25 0.04 18.53
N ASP A 101 -7.80 0.34 19.74
CA ASP A 101 -8.32 -0.30 20.95
C ASP A 101 -9.82 0.01 21.09
N PRO A 102 -10.62 -0.80 21.79
CA PRO A 102 -12.08 -0.60 21.90
C PRO A 102 -12.46 0.81 22.36
N LYS A 103 -11.81 1.34 23.41
CA LYS A 103 -12.08 2.69 23.96
C LYS A 103 -11.57 3.83 23.10
N VAL A 104 -10.63 3.58 22.18
CA VAL A 104 -10.03 4.60 21.32
C VAL A 104 -10.98 4.97 20.19
N THR A 105 -11.09 6.27 19.92
CA THR A 105 -11.98 6.84 18.89
C THR A 105 -11.21 7.39 17.68
N GLY A 106 -11.90 7.88 16.68
CA GLY A 106 -11.34 8.66 15.56
C GLY A 106 -11.12 7.86 14.29
N CYS A 107 -10.31 8.42 13.40
CA CYS A 107 -10.13 7.98 12.02
C CYS A 107 -9.79 6.49 11.89
N LEU A 108 -10.70 5.69 11.40
CA LEU A 108 -10.50 4.29 10.99
C LEU A 108 -10.79 4.17 9.49
N ILE A 109 -9.75 4.06 8.67
CA ILE A 109 -9.94 3.85 7.23
C ILE A 109 -10.43 2.42 7.01
N VAL A 110 -11.64 2.28 6.51
CA VAL A 110 -12.26 1.02 6.11
C VAL A 110 -12.18 0.88 4.59
N CYS A 111 -11.55 -0.19 4.13
CA CYS A 111 -11.42 -0.52 2.72
C CYS A 111 -12.46 -1.56 2.33
N VAL A 112 -13.16 -1.34 1.22
CA VAL A 112 -14.19 -2.22 0.70
C VAL A 112 -13.64 -3.03 -0.49
N ASP A 113 -13.93 -4.30 -0.55
CA ASP A 113 -13.60 -5.27 -1.60
C ASP A 113 -12.21 -5.07 -2.23
N ARG A 114 -12.11 -4.41 -3.37
CA ARG A 114 -10.86 -4.15 -4.10
C ARG A 114 -9.90 -3.28 -3.32
N ALA A 115 -10.40 -2.28 -2.62
CA ALA A 115 -9.57 -1.39 -1.81
C ALA A 115 -8.85 -2.14 -0.67
N THR A 116 -9.32 -3.32 -0.26
CA THR A 116 -8.62 -4.15 0.73
C THR A 116 -7.21 -4.54 0.31
N ARG A 117 -6.86 -4.44 -0.97
CA ARG A 117 -5.51 -4.65 -1.49
C ARG A 117 -4.52 -3.57 -1.01
N LEU A 118 -5.02 -2.39 -0.62
CA LEU A 118 -4.24 -1.26 -0.09
C LEU A 118 -4.06 -1.31 1.43
N VAL A 119 -4.76 -2.18 2.15
CA VAL A 119 -4.72 -2.27 3.62
C VAL A 119 -3.29 -2.33 4.15
N LYS A 120 -2.40 -3.13 3.56
CA LYS A 120 -1.02 -3.26 4.04
C LYS A 120 -0.21 -1.97 3.89
N SER A 121 -0.37 -1.23 2.79
CA SER A 121 0.29 0.07 2.60
C SER A 121 -0.23 1.09 3.60
N GLN A 122 -1.55 1.10 3.85
CA GLN A 122 -2.16 1.99 4.83
C GLN A 122 -1.81 1.63 6.28
N GLN A 123 -1.60 0.36 6.60
CA GLN A 123 -1.09 -0.06 7.89
C GLN A 123 0.32 0.49 8.16
N GLY A 124 1.17 0.59 7.14
CA GLY A 124 2.51 1.17 7.22
C GLY A 124 2.56 2.71 7.19
N ALA A 125 1.46 3.39 6.89
CA ALA A 125 1.42 4.84 6.83
C ALA A 125 1.45 5.47 8.22
N GLY A 126 2.09 6.66 8.36
CA GLY A 126 2.14 7.43 9.60
C GLY A 126 0.77 7.73 10.19
N LYS A 127 0.72 7.97 11.48
CA LYS A 127 -0.51 8.23 12.24
C LYS A 127 -0.35 9.47 13.12
N GLU A 128 -1.46 10.16 13.32
CA GLU A 128 -1.52 11.27 14.29
C GLU A 128 -2.61 11.02 15.32
N TYR A 129 -2.30 11.40 16.55
CA TYR A 129 -3.19 11.18 17.68
C TYR A 129 -3.26 12.42 18.57
N VAL A 130 -4.41 12.61 19.19
CA VAL A 130 -4.58 13.45 20.38
C VAL A 130 -4.77 12.50 21.56
N ALA A 131 -3.95 12.67 22.59
CA ALA A 131 -3.94 11.82 23.77
C ALA A 131 -4.17 12.65 25.04
N VAL A 132 -4.99 12.12 25.94
CA VAL A 132 -5.13 12.60 27.30
C VAL A 132 -4.29 11.68 28.20
N ILE A 133 -3.25 12.23 28.80
CA ILE A 133 -2.41 11.56 29.79
C ILE A 133 -2.88 11.91 31.19
N ARG A 134 -2.92 10.95 32.10
CA ARG A 134 -3.13 11.16 33.54
C ARG A 134 -1.85 10.83 34.27
N PHE A 135 -1.33 11.83 34.98
CA PHE A 135 -0.21 11.66 35.91
C PHE A 135 -0.72 11.09 37.22
N HIS A 136 0.13 10.35 37.94
CA HIS A 136 -0.24 9.77 39.22
C HIS A 136 -0.01 10.74 40.40
N ASP A 137 0.76 11.83 40.18
CA ASP A 137 0.99 12.89 41.11
C ASP A 137 1.20 14.24 40.40
N LYS A 138 1.20 15.33 41.13
CA LYS A 138 1.48 16.69 40.63
C LYS A 138 2.90 16.81 40.08
N LEU A 139 3.05 17.54 38.98
CA LEU A 139 4.37 17.88 38.46
C LEU A 139 4.91 19.14 39.14
N PRO A 140 6.05 19.03 39.84
CA PRO A 140 6.62 20.20 40.54
C PRO A 140 6.99 21.34 39.57
N GLY A 141 7.47 21.03 38.39
CA GLY A 141 7.81 22.01 37.35
C GLY A 141 6.66 22.34 36.41
N GLY A 142 5.45 21.83 36.65
CA GLY A 142 4.23 22.15 35.93
C GLY A 142 4.31 21.88 34.43
N GLU A 143 3.65 22.74 33.66
CA GLU A 143 3.53 22.64 32.19
C GLU A 143 4.89 22.64 31.49
N ALA A 144 5.83 23.47 31.90
CA ALA A 144 7.15 23.57 31.30
C ALA A 144 7.98 22.27 31.44
N GLN A 145 7.80 21.53 32.55
CA GLN A 145 8.43 20.24 32.75
C GLN A 145 7.82 19.18 31.84
N PHE A 146 6.51 19.19 31.67
CA PHE A 146 5.82 18.27 30.77
C PHE A 146 6.20 18.53 29.31
N ALA A 147 6.20 19.78 28.83
CA ALA A 147 6.59 20.17 27.49
C ALA A 147 8.02 19.68 27.14
N ARG A 148 8.99 19.89 28.05
CA ARG A 148 10.37 19.40 27.91
C ARG A 148 10.44 17.86 27.83
N ALA A 149 9.63 17.15 28.61
CA ALA A 149 9.59 15.69 28.56
C ALA A 149 9.03 15.18 27.23
N LEU A 150 8.00 15.83 26.65
CA LEU A 150 7.47 15.53 25.33
C LEU A 150 8.53 15.72 24.25
N GLU A 151 9.26 16.84 24.29
CA GLU A 151 10.34 17.13 23.35
C GLU A 151 11.46 16.08 23.44
N THR A 152 11.87 15.70 24.68
CA THR A 152 12.89 14.66 24.92
C THR A 152 12.50 13.31 24.31
N LEU A 153 11.22 12.97 24.27
CA LEU A 153 10.71 11.72 23.67
C LEU A 153 10.34 11.85 22.19
N THR A 154 10.70 12.95 21.53
CA THR A 154 10.60 13.10 20.08
C THR A 154 11.82 12.44 19.42
N GLY A 155 11.61 11.73 18.30
CA GLY A 155 12.65 10.97 17.62
C GLY A 155 12.47 9.45 17.76
N ALA A 156 13.56 8.71 17.61
CA ALA A 156 13.57 7.25 17.66
C ALA A 156 13.53 6.72 19.11
N LEU A 157 12.52 5.94 19.44
CA LEU A 157 12.29 5.39 20.77
C LEU A 157 12.23 3.87 20.76
N PHE A 158 12.76 3.24 21.80
CA PHE A 158 12.53 1.83 22.06
C PHE A 158 11.18 1.64 22.74
N GLN A 159 10.27 0.95 22.07
CA GLN A 159 8.97 0.60 22.65
C GLN A 159 8.77 -0.92 22.68
N ARG A 160 8.20 -1.38 23.80
CA ARG A 160 7.67 -2.73 23.92
C ARG A 160 6.13 -2.64 23.90
N PRO A 161 5.44 -3.46 23.05
CA PRO A 161 3.99 -3.48 23.03
C PRO A 161 3.40 -3.68 24.43
N PRO A 162 2.24 -3.07 24.77
CA PRO A 162 1.58 -3.29 26.05
C PRO A 162 1.27 -4.78 26.31
N LEU A 163 0.97 -5.16 27.56
CA LEU A 163 0.63 -6.53 27.93
C LEU A 163 -0.56 -7.05 27.14
N ILE A 164 -1.61 -6.24 27.02
CA ILE A 164 -2.80 -6.54 26.23
C ILE A 164 -2.56 -6.02 24.80
N SER A 165 -1.98 -6.86 23.97
CA SER A 165 -1.79 -6.57 22.53
C SER A 165 -1.77 -7.87 21.72
N ALA A 166 -2.26 -7.81 20.47
CA ALA A 166 -2.34 -8.97 19.56
C ALA A 166 -0.99 -9.34 18.93
N VAL A 167 0.11 -8.66 19.27
CA VAL A 167 1.44 -8.84 18.66
C VAL A 167 2.45 -9.37 19.68
N LYS A 168 3.52 -10.03 19.17
CA LYS A 168 4.63 -10.47 20.03
C LYS A 168 5.24 -9.28 20.77
N ARG A 169 5.39 -9.39 22.10
CA ARG A 169 5.98 -8.37 22.97
C ARG A 169 7.51 -8.37 22.89
N GLN A 170 8.04 -8.03 21.72
CA GLN A 170 9.47 -7.79 21.55
C GLN A 170 9.76 -6.29 21.43
N LEU A 171 10.93 -5.86 21.84
CA LEU A 171 11.39 -4.50 21.72
C LEU A 171 11.46 -4.08 20.27
N ARG A 172 10.97 -2.88 19.95
CA ARG A 172 10.96 -2.30 18.61
C ARG A 172 11.34 -0.84 18.67
N ILE A 173 12.04 -0.38 17.65
CA ILE A 173 12.27 1.05 17.46
C ILE A 173 11.03 1.63 16.80
N ARG A 174 10.55 2.78 17.29
CA ARG A 174 9.45 3.57 16.74
C ARG A 174 9.80 5.04 16.78
N THR A 175 9.44 5.74 15.72
CA THR A 175 9.77 7.17 15.61
C THR A 175 8.57 8.04 15.93
N ILE A 176 8.77 8.98 16.83
CA ILE A 176 7.89 10.13 17.04
C ILE A 176 8.43 11.25 16.16
N HIS A 177 7.65 11.70 15.18
CA HIS A 177 8.07 12.73 14.24
C HIS A 177 7.94 14.12 14.85
N GLU A 178 6.83 14.34 15.54
CA GLU A 178 6.52 15.63 16.17
C GLU A 178 5.56 15.40 17.34
N SER A 179 5.67 16.22 18.37
CA SER A 179 4.72 16.26 19.49
C SER A 179 4.47 17.69 19.92
N LYS A 180 3.24 17.99 20.33
CA LYS A 180 2.83 19.31 20.80
C LYS A 180 1.96 19.19 22.04
N LEU A 181 2.31 19.92 23.08
CA LEU A 181 1.43 20.11 24.23
C LEU A 181 0.26 21.01 23.80
N ILE A 182 -0.97 20.62 24.16
CA ILE A 182 -2.20 21.38 23.88
C ILE A 182 -2.69 22.04 25.14
N GLU A 183 -2.82 21.27 26.25
CA GLU A 183 -3.37 21.72 27.51
C GLU A 183 -2.78 20.93 28.67
N PHE A 184 -2.62 21.58 29.82
CA PHE A 184 -2.14 20.94 31.04
C PHE A 184 -2.88 21.46 32.25
N ASP A 185 -3.41 20.57 33.10
CA ASP A 185 -4.05 20.86 34.36
C ASP A 185 -3.34 20.07 35.46
N ASN A 186 -2.51 20.77 36.25
CA ASN A 186 -1.72 20.14 37.30
C ASN A 186 -2.58 19.72 38.52
N ASP A 187 -3.72 20.40 38.75
CA ASP A 187 -4.60 20.06 39.89
C ASP A 187 -5.40 18.79 39.63
N ARG A 188 -5.80 18.58 38.38
CA ARG A 188 -6.47 17.33 37.91
C ARG A 188 -5.49 16.27 37.51
N HIS A 189 -4.20 16.55 37.46
CA HIS A 189 -3.13 15.68 36.96
C HIS A 189 -3.35 15.23 35.51
N LEU A 190 -3.89 16.09 34.67
CA LEU A 190 -4.21 15.81 33.28
C LEU A 190 -3.37 16.65 32.34
N GLY A 191 -2.96 16.01 31.23
CA GLY A 191 -2.35 16.71 30.11
C GLY A 191 -2.94 16.24 28.79
N VAL A 192 -3.10 17.14 27.84
CA VAL A 192 -3.53 16.86 26.47
C VAL A 192 -2.40 17.20 25.53
N PHE A 193 -2.03 16.25 24.69
CA PHE A 193 -0.99 16.47 23.69
C PHE A 193 -1.35 15.81 22.35
N TRP A 194 -0.89 16.43 21.29
CA TRP A 194 -0.92 15.88 19.95
C TRP A 194 0.43 15.25 19.62
N VAL A 195 0.40 14.16 18.82
CA VAL A 195 1.61 13.45 18.40
C VAL A 195 1.47 12.90 16.99
N SER A 196 2.48 13.15 16.16
CA SER A 196 2.69 12.52 14.85
C SER A 196 3.75 11.43 14.96
N CYS A 197 3.46 10.22 14.50
CA CYS A 197 4.34 9.08 14.73
C CYS A 197 4.30 8.04 13.62
N GLU A 198 5.34 7.20 13.60
CA GLU A 198 5.45 6.02 12.75
C GLU A 198 4.33 5.01 13.04
N ALA A 199 3.95 4.26 12.01
CA ALA A 199 2.98 3.18 12.14
C ALA A 199 3.44 2.11 13.16
N GLY A 200 2.51 1.69 14.00
CA GLY A 200 2.77 0.68 15.05
C GLY A 200 3.40 1.24 16.32
N THR A 201 3.44 2.58 16.47
CA THR A 201 3.75 3.25 17.72
C THR A 201 2.61 3.09 18.71
N TYR A 202 2.93 2.79 19.96
CA TYR A 202 1.96 2.63 21.06
C TYR A 202 1.94 3.87 21.94
N ILE A 203 0.89 4.67 21.80
CA ILE A 203 0.72 5.88 22.61
C ILE A 203 0.52 5.53 24.11
N ARG A 204 -0.10 4.37 24.41
CA ARG A 204 -0.15 3.83 25.78
C ARG A 204 1.24 3.69 26.40
N THR A 205 2.19 3.16 25.63
CA THR A 205 3.59 3.03 26.09
C THR A 205 4.29 4.38 26.17
N LEU A 206 4.00 5.30 25.25
CA LEU A 206 4.55 6.66 25.29
C LEU A 206 4.13 7.40 26.58
N CYS A 207 2.85 7.31 26.97
CA CYS A 207 2.37 7.91 28.24
C CYS A 207 3.08 7.32 29.46
N VAL A 208 3.34 6.02 29.46
CA VAL A 208 4.12 5.38 30.57
C VAL A 208 5.57 5.90 30.57
N HIS A 209 6.21 6.01 29.41
CA HIS A 209 7.57 6.55 29.30
C HIS A 209 7.64 8.01 29.80
N LEU A 210 6.65 8.85 29.44
CA LEU A 210 6.53 10.21 29.94
C LEU A 210 6.45 10.24 31.48
N GLY A 211 5.57 9.41 32.06
CA GLY A 211 5.42 9.31 33.50
C GLY A 211 6.68 8.84 34.21
N LEU A 212 7.42 7.89 33.62
CA LEU A 212 8.70 7.43 34.17
C LEU A 212 9.80 8.53 34.08
N LEU A 213 9.87 9.22 32.93
CA LEU A 213 10.83 10.31 32.73
C LEU A 213 10.60 11.48 33.71
N LEU A 214 9.34 11.75 34.00
CA LEU A 214 8.92 12.80 34.94
C LEU A 214 8.97 12.37 36.40
N GLY A 215 9.19 11.09 36.69
CA GLY A 215 9.33 10.54 38.05
C GLY A 215 8.03 10.33 38.82
N VAL A 216 6.88 10.77 38.29
CA VAL A 216 5.57 10.67 38.95
C VAL A 216 4.72 9.51 38.51
N GLY A 217 5.11 8.83 37.42
CA GLY A 217 4.28 7.83 36.79
C GLY A 217 3.08 8.43 36.05
N ALA A 218 2.63 7.74 34.97
CA ALA A 218 1.46 8.16 34.20
C ALA A 218 0.88 7.01 33.38
N HIS A 219 -0.36 7.23 32.96
CA HIS A 219 -1.04 6.33 32.00
C HIS A 219 -1.88 7.12 31.01
N MET A 220 -2.20 6.49 29.89
CA MET A 220 -3.10 7.05 28.89
C MET A 220 -4.54 6.95 29.40
N GLN A 221 -5.20 8.10 29.55
CA GLN A 221 -6.59 8.21 29.98
C GLN A 221 -7.52 8.02 28.77
N GLU A 222 -7.30 8.84 27.72
CA GLU A 222 -8.09 8.82 26.48
C GLU A 222 -7.17 8.94 25.27
N LEU A 223 -7.66 8.46 24.12
CA LEU A 223 -6.94 8.54 22.85
C LEU A 223 -7.93 8.69 21.70
N ARG A 224 -7.63 9.64 20.81
CA ARG A 224 -8.31 9.81 19.54
C ARG A 224 -7.31 9.82 18.40
N ARG A 225 -7.52 8.99 17.37
CA ARG A 225 -6.71 9.06 16.16
C ARG A 225 -7.28 10.10 15.21
N VAL A 226 -6.55 11.19 14.99
CA VAL A 226 -6.99 12.33 14.17
C VAL A 226 -6.55 12.20 12.71
N ARG A 227 -5.53 11.38 12.43
CA ARG A 227 -5.06 11.11 11.07
C ARG A 227 -4.55 9.69 10.87
N SER A 228 -4.78 9.14 9.69
CA SER A 228 -4.25 7.85 9.25
C SER A 228 -3.81 7.95 7.79
N GLY A 229 -2.50 8.07 7.54
CA GLY A 229 -1.95 8.24 6.21
C GLY A 229 -2.49 9.50 5.49
N ALA A 230 -3.14 9.31 4.37
CA ALA A 230 -3.68 10.41 3.54
C ALA A 230 -5.00 10.99 4.03
N MET A 231 -5.66 10.38 5.01
CA MET A 231 -6.96 10.82 5.54
C MET A 231 -6.84 11.33 6.98
N ASP A 232 -7.52 12.42 7.25
CA ASP A 232 -7.60 13.08 8.55
C ASP A 232 -9.06 13.35 8.95
N GLU A 233 -9.29 13.87 10.16
CA GLU A 233 -10.63 14.15 10.66
C GLU A 233 -11.26 15.41 10.09
N THR A 234 -10.51 16.25 9.38
CA THR A 234 -11.01 17.50 8.81
C THR A 234 -11.73 17.28 7.49
N LYS A 235 -11.52 16.11 6.84
CA LYS A 235 -12.07 15.80 5.52
C LYS A 235 -12.77 14.45 5.51
N ASP A 236 -14.01 14.45 5.06
CA ASP A 236 -14.79 13.25 4.74
C ASP A 236 -14.85 12.22 5.88
N LEU A 237 -14.78 12.67 7.15
CA LEU A 237 -14.98 11.83 8.32
C LEU A 237 -16.49 11.57 8.48
N VAL A 238 -16.86 10.29 8.54
CA VAL A 238 -18.26 9.85 8.61
C VAL A 238 -18.49 8.89 9.76
N THR A 239 -19.69 8.88 10.30
CA THR A 239 -20.12 7.95 11.35
C THR A 239 -20.70 6.65 10.75
N LEU A 240 -20.91 5.64 11.59
CA LEU A 240 -21.65 4.43 11.18
C LEU A 240 -23.10 4.73 10.80
N HIS A 241 -23.71 5.74 11.43
CA HIS A 241 -25.07 6.17 11.11
C HIS A 241 -25.12 6.79 9.71
N ASP A 242 -24.17 7.64 9.35
CA ASP A 242 -24.08 8.20 8.00
C ASP A 242 -24.00 7.11 6.92
N VAL A 243 -23.23 6.04 7.18
CA VAL A 243 -23.12 4.89 6.27
C VAL A 243 -24.45 4.15 6.17
N LEU A 244 -25.15 3.97 7.28
CA LEU A 244 -26.45 3.29 7.34
C LEU A 244 -27.53 4.11 6.62
N ASP A 245 -27.59 5.41 6.89
CA ASP A 245 -28.56 6.32 6.29
C ASP A 245 -28.35 6.45 4.79
N ALA A 246 -27.10 6.55 4.34
CA ALA A 246 -26.75 6.59 2.92
C ALA A 246 -27.20 5.31 2.19
N GLN A 247 -27.02 4.13 2.82
CA GLN A 247 -27.50 2.86 2.25
C GLN A 247 -29.02 2.77 2.25
N TRP A 248 -29.67 3.23 3.32
CA TRP A 248 -31.13 3.26 3.42
C TRP A 248 -31.76 4.17 2.36
N MET A 249 -31.18 5.37 2.16
CA MET A 249 -31.62 6.28 1.11
C MET A 249 -31.52 5.64 -0.27
N TYR A 250 -30.40 5.00 -0.57
CA TYR A 250 -30.24 4.28 -1.84
C TYR A 250 -31.24 3.13 -2.01
N ASP A 251 -31.50 2.36 -0.96
CA ASP A 251 -32.42 1.23 -1.01
C ASP A 251 -33.85 1.69 -1.33
N ASN A 252 -34.30 2.84 -0.78
CA ASN A 252 -35.66 3.33 -0.89
C ASN A 252 -35.88 4.30 -2.08
N THR A 253 -34.91 5.17 -2.37
CA THR A 253 -35.06 6.23 -3.39
C THR A 253 -34.22 6.02 -4.63
N ARG A 254 -33.24 5.09 -4.60
CA ARG A 254 -32.21 4.90 -5.64
C ARG A 254 -31.31 6.13 -5.85
N ASP A 255 -31.28 7.06 -4.89
CA ASP A 255 -30.36 8.18 -4.92
C ASP A 255 -28.96 7.73 -4.48
N GLU A 256 -27.98 7.81 -5.38
CA GLU A 256 -26.57 7.43 -5.16
C GLU A 256 -25.77 8.53 -4.46
N SER A 257 -26.28 9.75 -4.36
CA SER A 257 -25.51 10.92 -3.95
C SER A 257 -24.94 10.79 -2.53
N TYR A 258 -25.72 10.23 -1.62
CA TYR A 258 -25.31 10.01 -0.23
C TYR A 258 -24.21 8.94 -0.12
N LEU A 259 -24.35 7.83 -0.85
CA LEU A 259 -23.31 6.80 -0.88
C LEU A 259 -22.00 7.34 -1.47
N ARG A 260 -22.07 8.15 -2.51
CA ARG A 260 -20.90 8.80 -3.12
C ARG A 260 -20.25 9.87 -2.23
N LYS A 261 -20.99 10.43 -1.29
CA LYS A 261 -20.48 11.34 -0.27
C LYS A 261 -19.75 10.61 0.87
N VAL A 262 -20.33 9.48 1.31
CA VAL A 262 -19.81 8.69 2.44
C VAL A 262 -18.61 7.82 2.04
N ILE A 263 -18.61 7.33 0.80
CA ILE A 263 -17.57 6.45 0.27
C ILE A 263 -16.68 7.26 -0.69
N ALA A 264 -15.38 7.32 -0.41
CA ALA A 264 -14.40 7.88 -1.32
C ALA A 264 -13.80 6.79 -2.21
N PRO A 265 -13.37 7.08 -3.46
CA PRO A 265 -12.66 6.10 -4.28
C PRO A 265 -11.27 5.79 -3.69
N LEU A 266 -10.79 4.56 -3.91
CA LEU A 266 -9.51 4.07 -3.37
C LEU A 266 -8.30 4.93 -3.78
N GLU A 267 -8.39 5.65 -4.88
CA GLU A 267 -7.37 6.58 -5.36
C GLU A 267 -7.06 7.69 -4.35
N THR A 268 -8.00 8.03 -3.46
CA THR A 268 -7.78 8.97 -2.36
C THR A 268 -6.62 8.55 -1.46
N LEU A 269 -6.42 7.24 -1.26
CA LEU A 269 -5.32 6.71 -0.45
C LEU A 269 -3.96 6.76 -1.16
N LEU A 270 -3.93 7.10 -2.43
CA LEU A 270 -2.74 7.03 -3.29
C LEU A 270 -2.23 8.40 -3.70
N THR A 271 -2.86 9.47 -3.26
CA THR A 271 -2.52 10.86 -3.63
C THR A 271 -1.15 11.31 -3.13
N SER A 272 -0.58 10.64 -2.13
CA SER A 272 0.76 10.89 -1.60
C SER A 272 1.89 10.15 -2.35
N TYR A 273 1.55 9.19 -3.23
CA TYR A 273 2.53 8.45 -4.01
C TYR A 273 2.86 9.18 -5.31
N LYS A 274 4.12 9.13 -5.73
CA LYS A 274 4.51 9.61 -7.05
C LYS A 274 3.87 8.77 -8.14
N ARG A 275 3.46 9.44 -9.21
CA ARG A 275 2.59 8.89 -10.26
C ARG A 275 3.37 8.50 -11.50
N VAL A 276 3.01 7.36 -12.07
CA VAL A 276 3.49 6.87 -13.35
C VAL A 276 2.28 6.53 -14.21
N VAL A 277 2.06 7.31 -15.26
CA VAL A 277 0.95 7.13 -16.20
C VAL A 277 1.36 6.17 -17.29
N VAL A 278 0.55 5.16 -17.51
CA VAL A 278 0.82 4.14 -18.53
C VAL A 278 -0.12 4.25 -19.72
N LYS A 279 0.33 3.78 -20.89
CA LYS A 279 -0.51 3.67 -22.08
C LYS A 279 -1.63 2.65 -21.85
N ASP A 280 -2.82 2.94 -22.33
CA ASP A 280 -4.00 2.08 -22.18
C ASP A 280 -3.77 0.64 -22.65
N SER A 281 -2.98 0.47 -23.70
CA SER A 281 -2.60 -0.85 -24.24
C SER A 281 -1.79 -1.71 -23.27
N THR A 282 -1.13 -1.10 -22.28
CA THR A 282 -0.25 -1.77 -21.31
C THR A 282 -1.00 -2.18 -20.05
N VAL A 283 -2.14 -1.55 -19.75
CA VAL A 283 -2.91 -1.71 -18.51
C VAL A 283 -3.20 -3.18 -18.19
N ASN A 284 -3.75 -3.91 -19.16
CA ASN A 284 -4.10 -5.33 -18.96
C ASN A 284 -2.87 -6.19 -18.60
N ALA A 285 -1.73 -5.96 -19.25
CA ALA A 285 -0.50 -6.70 -18.94
C ALA A 285 -0.04 -6.47 -17.49
N ILE A 286 -0.11 -5.23 -16.99
CA ILE A 286 0.22 -4.88 -15.60
C ILE A 286 -0.75 -5.57 -14.63
N CYS A 287 -2.04 -5.64 -14.95
CA CYS A 287 -3.03 -6.36 -14.14
C CYS A 287 -2.73 -7.85 -13.99
N TYR A 288 -2.03 -8.44 -14.99
CA TYR A 288 -1.51 -9.81 -14.94
C TYR A 288 -0.11 -9.93 -14.30
N GLY A 289 0.46 -8.82 -13.80
CA GLY A 289 1.74 -8.81 -13.08
C GLY A 289 2.96 -8.59 -13.96
N ALA A 290 2.79 -8.17 -15.22
CA ALA A 290 3.91 -7.79 -16.08
C ALA A 290 4.63 -6.56 -15.52
N LYS A 291 5.95 -6.51 -15.69
CA LYS A 291 6.75 -5.32 -15.39
C LYS A 291 6.38 -4.20 -16.39
N LEU A 292 6.32 -2.97 -15.91
CA LEU A 292 6.18 -1.82 -16.80
C LEU A 292 7.52 -1.56 -17.48
N MET A 293 7.50 -1.55 -18.81
CA MET A 293 8.65 -1.26 -19.68
C MET A 293 8.54 0.16 -20.24
N ILE A 294 9.65 0.77 -20.63
CA ILE A 294 9.71 2.11 -21.23
C ILE A 294 8.68 2.33 -22.36
N PRO A 295 8.48 1.41 -23.32
CA PRO A 295 7.49 1.63 -24.37
C PRO A 295 6.03 1.76 -23.88
N GLY A 296 5.73 1.27 -22.67
CA GLY A 296 4.43 1.41 -22.01
C GLY A 296 4.26 2.69 -21.19
N LEU A 297 5.33 3.44 -20.96
CA LEU A 297 5.34 4.68 -20.21
C LEU A 297 4.77 5.83 -21.03
N LEU A 298 3.90 6.66 -20.43
CA LEU A 298 3.34 7.85 -21.07
C LEU A 298 3.82 9.12 -20.39
N ARG A 299 3.56 9.25 -19.09
CA ARG A 299 3.98 10.38 -18.26
C ARG A 299 4.43 9.88 -16.89
N TYR A 300 5.17 10.69 -16.16
CA TYR A 300 5.67 10.37 -14.83
C TYR A 300 5.96 11.63 -14.02
N GLU A 301 5.95 11.48 -12.71
CA GLU A 301 6.25 12.57 -11.78
C GLU A 301 7.75 12.81 -11.66
N ALA A 302 8.15 14.04 -11.37
CA ALA A 302 9.55 14.39 -11.14
C ALA A 302 10.07 13.80 -9.82
N GLY A 303 11.38 13.60 -9.72
CA GLY A 303 12.04 13.20 -8.47
C GLY A 303 11.82 11.74 -8.07
N ILE A 304 11.35 10.87 -8.97
CA ILE A 304 11.26 9.42 -8.69
C ILE A 304 12.67 8.84 -8.61
N GLU A 305 12.94 8.09 -7.53
CA GLU A 305 14.18 7.38 -7.28
C GLU A 305 14.02 5.87 -7.39
N VAL A 306 15.14 5.17 -7.66
CA VAL A 306 15.14 3.70 -7.76
C VAL A 306 14.80 3.08 -6.40
N GLY A 307 13.87 2.14 -6.39
CA GLY A 307 13.37 1.49 -5.16
C GLY A 307 12.17 2.18 -4.51
N GLU A 308 11.81 3.37 -4.96
CA GLU A 308 10.67 4.12 -4.44
C GLU A 308 9.33 3.47 -4.83
N GLU A 309 8.34 3.53 -3.93
CA GLU A 309 6.98 3.09 -4.22
C GLU A 309 6.25 4.14 -5.05
N VAL A 310 5.73 3.71 -6.20
CA VAL A 310 4.99 4.56 -7.13
C VAL A 310 3.61 3.98 -7.44
N VAL A 311 2.66 4.85 -7.79
CA VAL A 311 1.35 4.42 -8.29
C VAL A 311 1.36 4.39 -9.83
N LEU A 312 1.05 3.20 -10.39
CA LEU A 312 0.80 3.04 -11.81
C LEU A 312 -0.67 3.38 -12.07
N MET A 313 -0.93 4.35 -12.95
CA MET A 313 -2.28 4.83 -13.22
C MET A 313 -2.59 4.92 -14.71
N THR A 314 -3.87 4.90 -15.03
CA THR A 314 -4.38 5.10 -16.40
C THR A 314 -4.44 6.58 -16.76
N THR A 315 -4.67 6.86 -18.04
CA THR A 315 -4.92 8.22 -18.55
C THR A 315 -6.21 8.83 -17.98
N LYS A 316 -7.12 8.01 -17.43
CA LYS A 316 -8.40 8.42 -16.82
C LYS A 316 -8.31 8.64 -15.31
N GLY A 317 -7.12 8.45 -14.72
CA GLY A 317 -6.89 8.63 -13.28
C GLY A 317 -7.17 7.40 -12.41
N GLU A 318 -7.42 6.23 -13.01
CA GLU A 318 -7.64 4.99 -12.25
C GLU A 318 -6.31 4.39 -11.80
N ALA A 319 -6.22 3.96 -10.56
CA ALA A 319 -5.08 3.24 -10.04
C ALA A 319 -5.06 1.80 -10.54
N ILE A 320 -4.00 1.41 -11.24
CA ILE A 320 -3.79 0.05 -11.75
C ILE A 320 -3.10 -0.81 -10.70
N ALA A 321 -1.98 -0.33 -10.19
CA ALA A 321 -1.13 -1.07 -9.25
C ALA A 321 -0.21 -0.14 -8.46
N LEU A 322 0.21 -0.58 -7.28
CA LEU A 322 1.43 -0.09 -6.65
C LEU A 322 2.63 -0.82 -7.26
N GLY A 323 3.63 -0.08 -7.64
CA GLY A 323 4.89 -0.55 -8.18
C GLY A 323 6.08 -0.10 -7.36
N ILE A 324 7.24 -0.70 -7.64
CA ILE A 324 8.54 -0.23 -7.15
C ILE A 324 9.31 0.23 -8.37
N ALA A 325 9.70 1.50 -8.39
CA ALA A 325 10.50 2.09 -9.45
C ALA A 325 11.82 1.34 -9.61
N GLN A 326 12.20 1.07 -10.85
CA GLN A 326 13.46 0.43 -11.20
C GLN A 326 14.38 1.38 -11.99
N MET A 327 13.86 2.57 -12.27
CA MET A 327 14.55 3.67 -12.92
C MET A 327 14.24 4.97 -12.20
N SER A 328 15.20 5.85 -12.15
CA SER A 328 15.04 7.23 -11.70
C SER A 328 14.34 8.08 -12.77
N THR A 329 13.88 9.28 -12.39
CA THR A 329 13.29 10.25 -13.33
C THR A 329 14.21 10.54 -14.52
N VAL A 330 15.53 10.66 -14.30
CA VAL A 330 16.52 10.93 -15.34
C VAL A 330 16.63 9.77 -16.31
N GLU A 331 16.72 8.53 -15.80
CA GLU A 331 16.77 7.32 -16.65
C GLU A 331 15.48 7.13 -17.46
N MET A 332 14.31 7.43 -16.88
CA MET A 332 13.02 7.39 -17.60
C MET A 332 12.97 8.39 -18.76
N SER A 333 13.72 9.51 -18.71
CA SER A 333 13.78 10.50 -19.79
C SER A 333 14.73 10.09 -20.91
N SER A 334 15.84 9.44 -20.59
CA SER A 334 16.96 9.20 -21.51
C SER A 334 17.00 7.79 -22.11
N CYS A 335 16.60 6.76 -21.36
CA CYS A 335 16.68 5.37 -21.82
C CYS A 335 15.57 5.00 -22.80
N ASP A 336 15.91 4.27 -23.87
CA ASP A 336 14.94 3.79 -24.86
C ASP A 336 14.32 2.44 -24.51
N HIS A 337 14.94 1.67 -23.63
CA HIS A 337 14.50 0.36 -23.22
C HIS A 337 14.80 0.13 -21.73
N GLY A 338 14.12 -0.83 -21.14
CA GLY A 338 14.32 -1.22 -19.74
C GLY A 338 13.02 -1.30 -18.97
N VAL A 339 13.15 -1.67 -17.68
CA VAL A 339 12.04 -1.84 -16.75
C VAL A 339 11.88 -0.55 -15.95
N VAL A 340 10.76 0.13 -16.11
CA VAL A 340 10.40 1.33 -15.36
C VAL A 340 10.01 0.98 -13.92
N ALA A 341 9.09 0.01 -13.76
CA ALA A 341 8.61 -0.41 -12.46
C ALA A 341 8.23 -1.90 -12.42
N LYS A 342 8.49 -2.53 -11.27
CA LYS A 342 7.97 -3.86 -10.92
C LYS A 342 6.66 -3.72 -10.15
N VAL A 343 5.65 -4.55 -10.48
CA VAL A 343 4.38 -4.56 -9.77
C VAL A 343 4.57 -5.14 -8.36
N LYS A 344 4.33 -4.32 -7.33
CA LYS A 344 4.29 -4.75 -5.93
C LYS A 344 2.90 -5.32 -5.57
N ARG A 345 1.86 -4.60 -5.96
CA ARG A 345 0.47 -4.99 -5.68
C ARG A 345 -0.46 -4.49 -6.79
N CYS A 346 -1.09 -5.39 -7.52
CA CYS A 346 -2.13 -5.04 -8.48
C CYS A 346 -3.43 -4.69 -7.75
N ILE A 347 -4.05 -3.56 -8.10
CA ILE A 347 -5.29 -3.03 -7.52
C ILE A 347 -6.46 -3.27 -8.49
N MET A 348 -6.29 -2.84 -9.73
CA MET A 348 -7.31 -2.90 -10.78
C MET A 348 -7.75 -4.33 -11.08
N GLU A 349 -8.97 -4.49 -11.55
CA GLU A 349 -9.52 -5.76 -12.00
C GLU A 349 -8.85 -6.23 -13.29
N ARG A 350 -8.66 -7.54 -13.41
CA ARG A 350 -8.20 -8.15 -14.66
C ARG A 350 -9.29 -8.02 -15.71
N ASP A 351 -8.86 -7.87 -16.95
CA ASP A 351 -9.74 -7.84 -18.14
C ASP A 351 -10.74 -6.67 -18.21
N LEU A 352 -10.64 -5.68 -17.30
CA LEU A 352 -11.33 -4.40 -17.45
C LEU A 352 -10.87 -3.67 -18.73
N TYR A 353 -9.59 -3.74 -19.05
CA TYR A 353 -8.99 -3.31 -20.30
C TYR A 353 -8.71 -4.52 -21.21
N PRO A 354 -8.92 -4.40 -22.53
CA PRO A 354 -8.74 -5.51 -23.46
C PRO A 354 -7.28 -5.94 -23.53
N ARG A 355 -7.07 -7.22 -23.75
CA ARG A 355 -5.74 -7.80 -23.88
C ARG A 355 -5.09 -7.35 -25.20
N ARG A 356 -4.04 -6.54 -25.13
CA ARG A 356 -3.24 -6.03 -26.25
C ARG A 356 -1.80 -6.57 -26.26
N TRP A 357 -1.50 -7.60 -25.47
CA TRP A 357 -0.17 -8.20 -25.36
C TRP A 357 -0.17 -9.64 -25.85
N GLY A 358 1.03 -10.11 -26.25
CA GLY A 358 1.20 -11.47 -26.74
C GLY A 358 0.59 -11.70 -28.13
N LEU A 359 0.42 -10.64 -28.94
CA LEU A 359 -0.10 -10.66 -30.30
C LEU A 359 0.99 -10.41 -31.35
N GLY A 360 2.20 -10.00 -30.92
CA GLY A 360 3.33 -9.77 -31.82
C GLY A 360 3.93 -11.08 -32.38
N PRO A 361 4.73 -10.99 -33.45
CA PRO A 361 5.32 -12.15 -34.10
C PRO A 361 6.14 -13.02 -33.16
N THR A 362 7.02 -12.44 -32.36
CA THR A 362 7.85 -13.13 -31.35
C THR A 362 7.02 -13.84 -30.29
N ALA A 363 5.93 -13.22 -29.81
CA ALA A 363 5.04 -13.82 -28.82
C ALA A 363 4.23 -14.98 -29.42
N THR A 364 3.86 -14.89 -30.70
CA THR A 364 3.18 -15.93 -31.45
C THR A 364 4.12 -17.12 -31.68
N GLU A 365 5.36 -16.86 -32.04
CA GLU A 365 6.40 -17.89 -32.21
C GLU A 365 6.70 -18.57 -30.85
N LYS A 366 6.82 -17.81 -29.75
CA LYS A 366 6.96 -18.37 -28.40
C LYS A 366 5.81 -19.30 -28.04
N LYS A 367 4.58 -18.98 -28.40
CA LYS A 367 3.42 -19.87 -28.20
C LYS A 367 3.52 -21.15 -29.02
N LYS A 368 3.95 -21.06 -30.27
CA LYS A 368 4.16 -22.24 -31.15
C LYS A 368 5.27 -23.12 -30.59
N LEU A 369 6.41 -22.55 -30.15
CA LEU A 369 7.51 -23.32 -29.57
C LEU A 369 7.12 -23.98 -28.24
N LYS A 370 6.28 -23.34 -27.41
CA LYS A 370 5.70 -23.99 -26.22
C LYS A 370 4.78 -25.15 -26.57
N ALA A 371 3.90 -24.96 -27.54
CA ALA A 371 2.97 -26.02 -27.99
C ALA A 371 3.70 -27.21 -28.58
N SER A 372 4.84 -27.00 -29.28
CA SER A 372 5.68 -28.05 -29.86
C SER A 372 6.69 -28.67 -28.87
N GLY A 373 6.66 -28.28 -27.59
CA GLY A 373 7.59 -28.81 -26.56
C GLY A 373 9.02 -28.26 -26.63
N LYS A 374 9.31 -27.38 -27.59
CA LYS A 374 10.64 -26.76 -27.76
C LYS A 374 10.97 -25.66 -26.73
N LEU A 375 10.01 -25.30 -25.91
CA LEU A 375 10.15 -24.48 -24.71
C LEU A 375 9.35 -25.12 -23.57
N ASP A 376 9.80 -24.95 -22.34
CA ASP A 376 9.08 -25.43 -21.17
C ASP A 376 7.72 -24.68 -20.98
N LYS A 377 6.87 -25.13 -20.05
CA LYS A 377 5.59 -24.51 -19.73
C LYS A 377 5.71 -23.04 -19.27
N PHE A 378 6.88 -22.64 -18.80
CA PHE A 378 7.19 -21.27 -18.38
C PHE A 378 7.82 -20.43 -19.51
N GLY A 379 8.17 -21.06 -20.64
CA GLY A 379 8.81 -20.43 -21.80
C GLY A 379 10.32 -20.28 -21.67
N ARG A 380 10.95 -21.10 -20.84
CA ARG A 380 12.39 -21.22 -20.75
C ARG A 380 12.92 -22.15 -21.82
N THR A 381 14.15 -21.92 -22.23
CA THR A 381 14.86 -22.77 -23.20
C THR A 381 15.09 -24.16 -22.64
N ASN A 382 15.03 -25.18 -23.52
CA ASN A 382 15.38 -26.56 -23.24
C ASN A 382 16.32 -27.07 -24.35
N GLU A 383 16.74 -28.34 -24.29
CA GLU A 383 17.65 -28.94 -25.25
C GLU A 383 17.11 -28.94 -26.68
N GLN A 384 15.79 -28.86 -26.90
CA GLN A 384 15.13 -28.86 -28.19
C GLN A 384 14.86 -27.45 -28.73
N THR A 385 15.30 -26.42 -28.00
CA THR A 385 15.06 -25.02 -28.39
C THR A 385 15.92 -24.66 -29.61
N PRO A 386 15.34 -24.06 -30.70
CA PRO A 386 16.11 -23.63 -31.87
C PRO A 386 17.17 -22.59 -31.48
N ALA A 387 18.40 -22.76 -32.02
CA ALA A 387 19.51 -21.86 -31.79
C ALA A 387 19.19 -20.40 -32.14
N LYS A 388 18.41 -20.16 -33.19
CA LYS A 388 17.94 -18.82 -33.57
C LYS A 388 17.14 -18.16 -32.47
N TRP A 389 16.29 -18.92 -31.76
CA TRP A 389 15.51 -18.39 -30.63
C TRP A 389 16.36 -17.96 -29.45
N THR A 390 17.40 -18.72 -29.11
CA THR A 390 18.35 -18.42 -28.04
C THR A 390 19.21 -17.19 -28.32
N GLN A 391 19.53 -16.93 -29.58
CA GLN A 391 20.35 -15.77 -29.98
C GLN A 391 19.55 -14.46 -30.02
N GLU A 392 18.29 -14.52 -30.51
CA GLU A 392 17.45 -13.34 -30.73
C GLU A 392 16.55 -12.98 -29.54
N TYR A 393 16.27 -13.93 -28.62
CA TYR A 393 15.32 -13.72 -27.53
C TYR A 393 16.00 -13.34 -26.21
N LYS A 394 15.82 -12.10 -25.78
CA LYS A 394 16.25 -11.62 -24.45
C LYS A 394 15.13 -11.82 -23.43
N ASP A 395 15.35 -12.67 -22.43
CA ASP A 395 14.39 -12.87 -21.33
C ASP A 395 14.59 -11.82 -20.23
N TYR A 396 13.79 -10.76 -20.25
CA TYR A 396 13.78 -9.72 -19.23
C TYR A 396 13.26 -10.16 -17.86
N ASN A 397 12.80 -11.41 -17.73
CA ASN A 397 12.37 -12.00 -16.46
C ASN A 397 13.46 -12.89 -15.83
N ALA A 398 14.55 -13.14 -16.53
CA ALA A 398 15.68 -13.84 -15.96
C ALA A 398 16.25 -13.01 -14.79
N PRO A 399 16.64 -13.64 -13.67
CA PRO A 399 17.38 -12.94 -12.62
C PRO A 399 18.66 -12.34 -13.22
N ALA A 400 19.08 -11.18 -12.68
CA ALA A 400 20.23 -10.43 -13.18
C ALA A 400 21.61 -11.13 -13.01
N ASP A 401 21.65 -12.38 -12.58
CA ASP A 401 22.83 -13.16 -12.28
C ASP A 401 23.45 -13.84 -13.49
N GLY A 402 23.31 -13.25 -14.65
CA GLY A 402 23.86 -13.78 -15.92
C GLY A 402 24.92 -12.88 -16.57
N VAL A 403 25.67 -12.10 -15.81
CA VAL A 403 26.95 -11.60 -16.31
C VAL A 403 27.95 -12.72 -16.14
N ALA A 404 28.17 -13.50 -17.20
CA ALA A 404 29.31 -14.39 -17.27
C ALA A 404 30.54 -13.55 -16.98
N ALA A 405 31.23 -13.86 -15.88
CA ALA A 405 32.51 -13.27 -15.56
C ALA A 405 33.43 -13.47 -16.78
N ALA A 406 33.89 -12.36 -17.37
CA ALA A 406 34.99 -12.40 -18.30
C ALA A 406 36.18 -13.06 -17.60
N PRO A 407 36.96 -13.93 -18.26
CA PRO A 407 38.12 -14.57 -17.64
C PRO A 407 39.09 -13.47 -17.17
N ALA A 408 39.40 -13.49 -15.89
CA ALA A 408 40.39 -12.61 -15.31
C ALA A 408 41.73 -12.79 -16.02
N PRO A 409 42.48 -11.72 -16.34
CA PRO A 409 43.84 -11.86 -16.82
C PRO A 409 44.73 -12.42 -15.71
N ASP A 410 45.49 -13.44 -16.07
CA ASP A 410 46.49 -14.12 -15.26
C ASP A 410 47.57 -13.11 -14.82
N VAL A 411 47.59 -12.72 -13.54
CA VAL A 411 48.65 -11.90 -12.97
C VAL A 411 49.39 -12.73 -11.95
N THR A 412 50.56 -13.20 -12.36
CA THR A 412 51.54 -13.83 -11.54
C THR A 412 51.89 -13.03 -10.30
N MET A 413 51.78 -13.67 -9.17
CA MET A 413 52.18 -13.18 -7.84
C MET A 413 53.70 -12.98 -7.76
N THR A 414 54.14 -11.81 -7.34
CA THR A 414 55.46 -11.63 -6.70
C THR A 414 55.27 -11.28 -5.24
N GLU A 415 55.86 -12.10 -4.40
CA GLU A 415 55.88 -11.95 -2.93
C GLU A 415 56.74 -10.76 -2.48
N ALA A 416 56.33 -10.10 -1.38
CA ALA A 416 57.19 -9.56 -0.31
C ALA A 416 56.37 -8.86 0.78
N PRO A 417 56.94 -8.60 2.01
CA PRO A 417 56.81 -9.52 3.15
C PRO A 417 56.02 -8.90 4.32
N ALA A 418 55.78 -9.75 5.32
CA ALA A 418 54.98 -9.58 6.54
C ALA A 418 55.32 -8.39 7.43
N ALA A 419 54.26 -7.79 8.03
CA ALA A 419 54.32 -7.08 9.29
C ALA A 419 53.11 -7.44 10.18
N ALA A 420 53.38 -7.60 11.47
CA ALA A 420 52.63 -8.25 12.52
C ALA A 420 51.40 -7.48 13.05
N PRO A 421 50.57 -8.11 13.87
CA PRO A 421 49.14 -7.73 14.07
C PRO A 421 48.89 -6.87 15.33
N THR A 422 47.86 -6.08 15.29
CA THR A 422 47.19 -5.50 16.47
C THR A 422 45.69 -5.72 16.43
N PRO A 423 44.97 -5.84 17.56
CA PRO A 423 43.79 -6.67 17.71
C PRO A 423 42.47 -5.98 17.37
N ALA A 424 41.56 -6.79 16.84
CA ALA A 424 40.22 -6.47 16.45
C ALA A 424 39.30 -6.15 17.64
N LYS A 425 38.48 -5.13 17.51
CA LYS A 425 37.21 -5.00 18.24
C LYS A 425 36.04 -5.40 17.32
N ASN A 426 35.29 -6.37 17.79
CA ASN A 426 34.04 -6.84 17.20
C ASN A 426 32.95 -5.80 17.23
N GLU A 427 32.41 -5.46 16.08
CA GLU A 427 31.03 -4.97 15.98
C GLU A 427 30.38 -5.60 14.74
N LYS A 428 29.36 -6.43 14.97
CA LYS A 428 28.44 -6.96 13.96
C LYS A 428 27.31 -5.95 13.74
N PRO A 429 26.99 -5.56 12.51
CA PRO A 429 25.72 -4.92 12.24
C PRO A 429 24.60 -5.99 12.14
N ALA A 430 23.50 -5.73 12.83
CA ALA A 430 22.30 -6.54 12.81
C ALA A 430 21.55 -6.36 11.50
N ALA A 431 21.32 -7.48 10.81
CA ALA A 431 20.47 -7.56 9.64
C ALA A 431 18.99 -7.53 10.07
N ASP A 432 18.24 -6.62 9.50
CA ASP A 432 16.78 -6.53 9.64
C ASP A 432 16.12 -7.54 8.71
N SER A 433 15.46 -8.55 9.30
CA SER A 433 14.75 -9.61 8.58
C SER A 433 13.24 -9.42 8.67
N THR A 434 12.62 -9.11 7.56
CA THR A 434 11.16 -9.16 7.38
C THR A 434 10.66 -10.61 7.32
N PRO A 435 9.72 -11.04 8.16
CA PRO A 435 9.27 -12.43 8.19
C PRO A 435 7.94 -12.60 7.46
N ALA A 436 7.96 -13.02 6.21
CA ALA A 436 6.79 -13.62 5.57
C ALA A 436 7.11 -14.62 4.43
N ALA A 437 8.37 -14.78 4.02
CA ALA A 437 8.76 -15.71 2.97
C ALA A 437 9.53 -16.94 3.48
N ASP A 438 9.89 -16.96 4.77
CA ASP A 438 10.82 -17.97 5.34
C ASP A 438 10.12 -19.19 5.96
N ASP A 439 8.82 -19.11 6.23
CA ASP A 439 8.08 -20.24 6.83
C ASP A 439 7.88 -21.42 5.85
N ASP A 440 7.77 -21.15 4.56
CA ASP A 440 7.66 -22.21 3.54
C ASP A 440 9.03 -22.81 3.16
N LYS A 441 10.12 -22.04 3.23
CA LYS A 441 11.48 -22.54 3.03
C LYS A 441 12.00 -23.32 4.24
N LYS A 442 11.67 -22.93 5.45
CA LYS A 442 12.00 -23.70 6.67
C LYS A 442 11.22 -25.01 6.75
N LYS A 443 9.98 -25.07 6.27
CA LYS A 443 9.21 -26.31 6.15
C LYS A 443 9.79 -27.26 5.09
N ARG A 444 10.34 -26.73 4.01
CA ARG A 444 11.01 -27.55 2.99
C ARG A 444 12.37 -28.13 3.48
N LYS A 445 13.21 -27.33 4.12
CA LYS A 445 14.50 -27.80 4.65
C LYS A 445 14.40 -28.78 5.83
N LYS A 446 13.26 -28.80 6.54
CA LYS A 446 13.05 -29.73 7.67
C LYS A 446 12.69 -31.16 7.23
N HIS A 447 12.50 -31.38 5.94
CA HIS A 447 12.06 -32.65 5.34
C HIS A 447 12.93 -33.12 4.16
N GLU A 448 14.07 -32.48 3.91
CA GLU A 448 15.10 -32.99 3.01
C GLU A 448 15.90 -34.06 3.74
N GLY A 449 15.56 -35.33 3.48
CA GLY A 449 16.19 -36.50 4.12
C GLY A 449 15.17 -37.51 4.66
N GLU A 450 13.89 -37.23 4.67
CA GLU A 450 12.86 -38.20 5.05
C GLU A 450 12.78 -39.36 4.04
N THR A 451 12.80 -40.56 4.53
CA THR A 451 12.57 -41.79 3.73
C THR A 451 11.12 -41.84 3.23
N ALA A 452 10.85 -42.64 2.22
CA ALA A 452 9.49 -42.84 1.66
C ALA A 452 8.51 -43.37 2.72
N GLU A 453 8.98 -44.18 3.65
CA GLU A 453 8.19 -44.74 4.76
C GLU A 453 7.82 -43.69 5.82
N GLU A 454 8.77 -42.85 6.25
CA GLU A 454 8.52 -41.76 7.19
C GLU A 454 7.54 -40.72 6.63
N LYS A 455 7.59 -40.49 5.34
CA LYS A 455 6.66 -39.61 4.65
C LYS A 455 5.24 -40.20 4.53
N ALA A 456 5.13 -41.50 4.39
CA ALA A 456 3.86 -42.22 4.43
C ALA A 456 3.26 -42.23 5.83
N GLU A 457 4.03 -42.50 6.87
CA GLU A 457 3.60 -42.51 8.26
C GLU A 457 3.15 -41.11 8.73
N ARG A 458 3.85 -40.06 8.34
CA ARG A 458 3.47 -38.66 8.61
C ARG A 458 2.15 -38.28 7.94
N LYS A 459 1.91 -38.76 6.71
CA LYS A 459 0.61 -38.56 6.03
C LYS A 459 -0.54 -39.27 6.75
N ARG A 460 -0.29 -40.48 7.21
CA ARG A 460 -1.26 -41.31 7.95
C ARG A 460 -1.63 -40.65 9.30
N ARG A 461 -0.67 -40.22 10.10
CA ARG A 461 -0.86 -39.49 11.36
C ARG A 461 -1.61 -38.15 11.17
N LYS A 462 -1.42 -37.49 10.03
CA LYS A 462 -2.11 -36.23 9.70
C LYS A 462 -3.57 -36.48 9.30
N ALA A 463 -3.84 -37.59 8.62
CA ALA A 463 -5.21 -38.03 8.28
C ALA A 463 -5.99 -38.46 9.53
N GLU A 464 -5.37 -39.22 10.44
CA GLU A 464 -5.97 -39.63 11.73
C GLU A 464 -6.30 -38.43 12.61
N LYS A 465 -5.43 -37.42 12.72
CA LYS A 465 -5.72 -36.18 13.45
C LYS A 465 -6.85 -35.38 12.84
N LYS A 466 -7.00 -35.42 11.51
CA LYS A 466 -8.09 -34.74 10.82
C LYS A 466 -9.42 -35.47 11.07
N ALA A 467 -9.44 -36.77 10.96
CA ALA A 467 -10.63 -37.61 11.27
C ALA A 467 -11.06 -37.48 12.72
N ALA A 468 -10.13 -37.48 13.70
CA ALA A 468 -10.44 -37.27 15.10
C ALA A 468 -11.01 -35.87 15.39
N LYS A 469 -10.56 -34.85 14.63
CA LYS A 469 -11.10 -33.50 14.77
C LYS A 469 -12.49 -33.32 14.15
N GLU A 470 -12.77 -34.06 13.08
CA GLU A 470 -14.11 -34.12 12.45
C GLU A 470 -15.10 -34.91 13.32
N ALA A 471 -14.67 -36.04 13.89
CA ALA A 471 -15.49 -36.82 14.86
C ALA A 471 -15.85 -36.00 16.11
N LYS A 472 -14.89 -35.22 16.64
CA LYS A 472 -15.12 -34.32 17.77
C LYS A 472 -16.04 -33.14 17.43
N ARG A 473 -16.06 -32.68 16.19
CA ARG A 473 -17.04 -31.68 15.72
C ARG A 473 -18.44 -32.26 15.54
N ALA A 474 -18.55 -33.49 15.06
CA ALA A 474 -19.85 -34.20 14.93
C ALA A 474 -20.47 -34.50 16.29
N SER A 475 -19.68 -34.84 17.32
CA SER A 475 -20.17 -35.11 18.69
C SER A 475 -20.54 -33.84 19.47
N MET A 476 -20.11 -32.64 19.06
CA MET A 476 -20.48 -31.36 19.69
C MET A 476 -21.66 -30.66 18.97
N GLY A 477 -22.08 -31.13 17.81
CA GLY A 477 -23.21 -30.58 17.03
C GLY A 477 -24.59 -31.20 17.35
N GLY A 478 -24.68 -32.11 18.35
CA GLY A 478 -25.89 -32.86 18.67
C GLY A 478 -26.52 -32.55 20.04
N LYS A 479 -26.48 -31.29 20.48
CA LYS A 479 -27.17 -30.85 21.68
C LYS A 479 -27.63 -29.39 21.54
N THR A 480 -28.73 -29.21 20.86
CA THR A 480 -29.73 -28.13 21.05
C THR A 480 -30.92 -28.50 20.17
N ASP A 481 -31.96 -29.03 20.79
CA ASP A 481 -33.37 -28.88 20.44
C ASP A 481 -34.16 -29.93 21.25
N ALA A 482 -34.49 -29.61 22.50
CA ALA A 482 -35.63 -30.12 23.26
C ALA A 482 -35.66 -29.40 24.60
N ASP A 483 -36.64 -28.58 24.75
CA ASP A 483 -37.31 -28.02 25.93
C ASP A 483 -37.44 -26.50 25.84
N ASP A 484 -38.62 -26.11 25.35
CA ASP A 484 -39.44 -25.05 25.92
C ASP A 484 -40.83 -25.10 25.24
N SER A 485 -41.72 -25.86 25.87
CA SER A 485 -43.16 -25.67 25.78
C SER A 485 -43.74 -26.01 27.15
N ASP A 486 -43.87 -24.98 28.01
CA ASP A 486 -44.98 -24.71 28.91
C ASP A 486 -44.90 -23.25 29.38
#